data_d707014a3cce1880254d16573f1955a7
#
_entry.id   d707014a3cce1880254d16573f1955a7
#
_cell.length_a   1.000
_cell.length_b   1.000
_cell.length_c   1.000
_cell.angle_alpha   90.00
_cell.angle_beta   90.00
_cell.angle_gamma   90.00
#
_symmetry.space_group_name_H-M   'P 1'
#
loop_
_entity.id
_entity.type
_entity.pdbx_description
1 polymer ?
#
loop_
_entity_poly.entity_id
_entity_poly.type
_entity_poly.pdbx_seq_one_letter_code
_entity_poly.pdbx_strand_id
1 'polypeptide(L)'
;MHSPSRAAKAALQSFIRERLALFDRRNDPNERAASGLSPWLHFGQLAPLRAALDVRGPSAQQAAFLEELIVRRELSDNFCYYNPAYDQFAGFPSWAQATLLRHRGDLRPHLYSLDQLEAAQTADPLWNAAQRELSASGQMPGYLRMYWCKKILEWTPDPETAQAHAIFLNDRYFLDGRDPNGYAGIAWSIGGVHDRAWGERPVFGKVRQMTLAGCRRKFDVDRYIQSVDAAERNEHG
;
A
#
# COMPACT_ATOMS: atom_id res chain seq x y z
N MET A 1 -19.84 19.12 -17.74
CA MET A 1 -18.61 18.34 -17.41
C MET A 1 -17.71 19.19 -16.52
N HIS A 2 -17.31 18.69 -15.35
CA HIS A 2 -16.33 19.39 -14.50
C HIS A 2 -14.93 19.06 -15.00
N SER A 3 -14.05 20.07 -15.09
CA SER A 3 -12.62 19.87 -15.40
C SER A 3 -12.01 18.95 -14.35
N PRO A 4 -11.16 17.95 -14.74
CA PRO A 4 -10.46 17.06 -13.79
C PRO A 4 -9.72 17.82 -12.68
N SER A 5 -9.05 18.92 -13.02
CA SER A 5 -8.37 19.79 -12.03
C SER A 5 -9.33 20.44 -11.02
N ARG A 6 -10.58 20.70 -11.42
CA ARG A 6 -11.60 21.22 -10.49
C ARG A 6 -12.05 20.16 -9.50
N ALA A 7 -12.23 18.92 -9.95
CA ALA A 7 -12.55 17.79 -9.09
C ALA A 7 -11.41 17.47 -8.12
N ALA A 8 -10.15 17.47 -8.61
CA ALA A 8 -8.96 17.29 -7.78
C ALA A 8 -8.84 18.36 -6.67
N LYS A 9 -9.11 19.63 -7.02
CA LYS A 9 -9.14 20.73 -6.04
C LYS A 9 -10.26 20.54 -5.02
N ALA A 10 -11.44 20.11 -5.44
CA ALA A 10 -12.54 19.81 -4.53
C ALA A 10 -12.20 18.66 -3.57
N ALA A 11 -11.54 17.61 -4.07
CA ALA A 11 -11.05 16.49 -3.25
C ALA A 11 -10.03 16.95 -2.18
N LEU A 12 -9.09 17.84 -2.56
CA LEU A 12 -8.15 18.45 -1.62
C LEU A 12 -8.88 19.28 -0.54
N GLN A 13 -9.83 20.11 -0.92
CA GLN A 13 -10.59 20.94 0.01
C GLN A 13 -11.47 20.09 0.96
N SER A 14 -12.09 19.01 0.47
CA SER A 14 -12.81 18.03 1.31
C SER A 14 -11.86 17.36 2.30
N PHE A 15 -10.69 16.90 1.85
CA PHE A 15 -9.68 16.33 2.76
C PHE A 15 -9.27 17.29 3.86
N ILE A 16 -8.93 18.55 3.51
CA ILE A 16 -8.50 19.57 4.48
C ILE A 16 -9.59 19.83 5.52
N ARG A 17 -10.83 19.95 5.08
CA ARG A 17 -11.95 20.29 5.95
C ARG A 17 -12.42 19.15 6.84
N GLU A 18 -12.41 17.92 6.31
CA GLU A 18 -13.13 16.81 6.94
C GLU A 18 -12.20 15.75 7.55
N ARG A 19 -10.99 15.56 7.00
CA ARG A 19 -10.14 14.42 7.34
C ARG A 19 -8.73 14.77 7.80
N LEU A 20 -8.22 15.97 7.50
CA LEU A 20 -6.87 16.35 7.90
C LEU A 20 -6.68 16.27 9.43
N ALA A 21 -7.67 16.69 10.21
CA ALA A 21 -7.63 16.60 11.68
C ALA A 21 -7.56 15.15 12.21
N LEU A 22 -7.93 14.17 11.38
CA LEU A 22 -7.89 12.73 11.71
C LEU A 22 -6.71 12.00 11.09
N PHE A 23 -5.79 12.71 10.44
CA PHE A 23 -4.73 12.09 9.61
C PHE A 23 -3.76 11.21 10.40
N ASP A 24 -3.60 11.42 11.69
CA ASP A 24 -2.87 10.54 12.60
C ASP A 24 -3.50 9.13 12.71
N ARG A 25 -4.81 9.00 12.44
CA ARG A 25 -5.56 7.73 12.42
C ARG A 25 -5.57 7.04 11.06
N ARG A 26 -4.89 7.58 10.03
CA ARG A 26 -4.90 7.03 8.66
C ARG A 26 -4.48 5.57 8.54
N ASN A 27 -3.81 5.03 9.56
CA ASN A 27 -3.40 3.63 9.63
C ASN A 27 -4.49 2.68 10.18
N ASP A 28 -5.64 3.20 10.60
CA ASP A 28 -6.84 2.42 10.88
C ASP A 28 -7.75 2.44 9.64
N PRO A 29 -7.94 1.31 8.96
CA PRO A 29 -8.77 1.24 7.76
C PRO A 29 -10.23 1.68 8.00
N ASN A 30 -10.74 1.51 9.22
CA ASN A 30 -12.11 1.84 9.57
C ASN A 30 -12.37 3.35 9.71
N GLU A 31 -11.32 4.15 9.95
CA GLU A 31 -11.43 5.60 10.16
C GLU A 31 -11.49 6.39 8.83
N ARG A 32 -11.09 5.77 7.70
CA ARG A 32 -11.04 6.40 6.37
C ARG A 32 -10.38 7.78 6.36
N ALA A 33 -9.37 7.98 7.23
CA ALA A 33 -8.70 9.25 7.47
C ALA A 33 -7.59 9.57 6.44
N ALA A 34 -7.32 8.68 5.49
CA ALA A 34 -6.38 8.93 4.39
C ALA A 34 -6.84 10.06 3.48
N SER A 35 -5.89 10.75 2.83
CA SER A 35 -6.22 11.90 1.97
C SER A 35 -7.01 11.51 0.71
N GLY A 36 -6.77 10.33 0.13
CA GLY A 36 -7.34 9.90 -1.13
C GLY A 36 -6.84 10.71 -2.34
N LEU A 37 -5.70 11.41 -2.20
CA LEU A 37 -5.19 12.32 -3.23
C LEU A 37 -4.22 11.67 -4.21
N SER A 38 -3.74 10.45 -3.95
CA SER A 38 -2.72 9.80 -4.77
C SER A 38 -3.10 9.65 -6.25
N PRO A 39 -4.35 9.30 -6.65
CA PRO A 39 -4.70 9.26 -8.07
C PRO A 39 -4.62 10.63 -8.73
N TRP A 40 -5.07 11.69 -8.06
CA TRP A 40 -5.03 13.05 -8.58
C TRP A 40 -3.61 13.59 -8.76
N LEU A 41 -2.70 13.19 -7.86
CA LEU A 41 -1.27 13.52 -7.94
C LEU A 41 -0.60 12.73 -9.07
N HIS A 42 -0.89 11.42 -9.16
CA HIS A 42 -0.35 10.54 -10.19
C HIS A 42 -0.66 11.03 -11.61
N PHE A 43 -1.92 11.38 -11.88
CA PHE A 43 -2.33 11.90 -13.19
C PHE A 43 -2.06 13.39 -13.40
N GLY A 44 -1.32 14.05 -12.50
CA GLY A 44 -0.98 15.47 -12.63
C GLY A 44 -2.18 16.44 -12.57
N GLN A 45 -3.35 15.97 -12.11
CA GLN A 45 -4.56 16.78 -11.96
C GLN A 45 -4.51 17.66 -10.71
N LEU A 46 -3.62 17.35 -9.77
CA LEU A 46 -3.26 18.12 -8.58
C LEU A 46 -1.74 18.20 -8.47
N ALA A 47 -1.19 19.41 -8.48
CA ALA A 47 0.24 19.60 -8.23
C ALA A 47 0.56 19.37 -6.73
N PRO A 48 1.62 18.59 -6.38
CA PRO A 48 2.03 18.39 -4.98
C PRO A 48 2.31 19.72 -4.25
N LEU A 49 2.97 20.66 -4.92
CA LEU A 49 3.24 21.99 -4.37
C LEU A 49 1.94 22.72 -4.01
N ARG A 50 0.90 22.62 -4.86
CA ARG A 50 -0.40 23.23 -4.57
C ARG A 50 -1.03 22.62 -3.34
N ALA A 51 -1.01 21.29 -3.21
CA ALA A 51 -1.52 20.60 -2.03
C ALA A 51 -0.77 21.01 -0.75
N ALA A 52 0.56 21.11 -0.82
CA ALA A 52 1.40 21.55 0.30
C ALA A 52 1.10 23.00 0.74
N LEU A 53 0.86 23.90 -0.21
CA LEU A 53 0.56 25.32 0.06
C LEU A 53 -0.86 25.52 0.61
N ASP A 54 -1.82 24.69 0.23
CA ASP A 54 -3.21 24.78 0.71
C ASP A 54 -3.40 24.18 2.11
N VAL A 55 -2.61 23.17 2.47
CA VAL A 55 -2.60 22.57 3.82
C VAL A 55 -1.77 23.47 4.75
N ARG A 56 -2.45 24.39 5.44
CA ARG A 56 -1.81 25.40 6.31
C ARG A 56 -2.15 25.17 7.79
N GLY A 57 -1.28 25.65 8.66
CA GLY A 57 -1.44 25.68 10.13
C GLY A 57 -0.40 24.80 10.84
N PRO A 58 -0.12 25.04 12.12
CA PRO A 58 0.89 24.33 12.89
C PRO A 58 0.30 23.12 13.61
N SER A 59 -0.27 22.15 12.92
CA SER A 59 -0.77 20.93 13.56
C SER A 59 0.15 19.73 13.29
N ALA A 60 0.18 18.77 14.22
CA ALA A 60 0.91 17.52 14.06
C ALA A 60 0.39 16.72 12.85
N GLN A 61 -0.92 16.76 12.62
CA GLN A 61 -1.57 16.07 11.49
C GLN A 61 -1.16 16.68 10.15
N GLN A 62 -1.03 18.01 10.09
CA GLN A 62 -0.51 18.70 8.92
C GLN A 62 0.96 18.30 8.66
N ALA A 63 1.82 18.33 9.68
CA ALA A 63 3.21 17.91 9.55
C ALA A 63 3.30 16.46 9.06
N ALA A 64 2.48 15.56 9.59
CA ALA A 64 2.42 14.17 9.16
C ALA A 64 1.94 14.02 7.70
N PHE A 65 0.98 14.85 7.25
CA PHE A 65 0.55 14.85 5.85
C PHE A 65 1.65 15.37 4.91
N LEU A 66 2.34 16.45 5.28
CA LEU A 66 3.45 17.01 4.49
C LEU A 66 4.65 16.06 4.45
N GLU A 67 4.94 15.32 5.50
CA GLU A 67 5.94 14.25 5.49
C GLU A 67 5.63 13.20 4.41
N GLU A 68 4.38 12.73 4.32
CA GLU A 68 3.98 11.76 3.29
C GLU A 68 4.02 12.38 1.87
N LEU A 69 3.50 13.60 1.73
CA LEU A 69 3.38 14.26 0.44
C LEU A 69 4.74 14.68 -0.15
N ILE A 70 5.67 15.11 0.69
CA ILE A 70 6.98 15.64 0.27
C ILE A 70 8.05 14.57 0.47
N VAL A 71 8.35 14.20 1.71
CA VAL A 71 9.52 13.37 2.01
C VAL A 71 9.35 11.96 1.45
N ARG A 72 8.21 11.29 1.72
CA ARG A 72 7.99 9.91 1.26
C ARG A 72 7.87 9.85 -0.25
N ARG A 73 7.20 10.81 -0.86
CA ARG A 73 7.10 10.91 -2.30
C ARG A 73 8.46 11.10 -2.95
N GLU A 74 9.27 12.04 -2.50
CA GLU A 74 10.62 12.28 -3.04
C GLU A 74 11.54 11.05 -2.86
N LEU A 75 11.45 10.35 -1.74
CA LEU A 75 12.19 9.10 -1.55
C LEU A 75 11.77 8.03 -2.58
N SER A 76 10.50 7.97 -2.94
CA SER A 76 9.99 7.03 -3.94
C SER A 76 10.41 7.43 -5.35
N ASP A 77 10.30 8.70 -5.69
CA ASP A 77 10.76 9.24 -6.97
C ASP A 77 12.27 9.00 -7.16
N ASN A 78 13.08 9.31 -6.14
CA ASN A 78 14.52 9.06 -6.14
C ASN A 78 14.86 7.56 -6.24
N PHE A 79 14.14 6.69 -5.53
CA PHE A 79 14.34 5.25 -5.62
C PHE A 79 14.13 4.75 -7.05
N CYS A 80 13.04 5.11 -7.69
CA CYS A 80 12.75 4.69 -9.06
C CYS A 80 13.68 5.33 -10.09
N TYR A 81 14.08 6.58 -9.90
CA TYR A 81 14.93 7.31 -10.84
C TYR A 81 16.38 6.82 -10.83
N TYR A 82 16.96 6.60 -9.64
CA TYR A 82 18.37 6.24 -9.50
C TYR A 82 18.65 4.73 -9.45
N ASN A 83 17.63 3.90 -9.28
CA ASN A 83 17.77 2.45 -9.23
C ASN A 83 17.14 1.81 -10.48
N PRO A 84 17.92 1.45 -11.51
CA PRO A 84 17.38 0.86 -12.75
C PRO A 84 16.69 -0.50 -12.53
N ALA A 85 16.89 -1.14 -11.38
CA ALA A 85 16.27 -2.40 -10.99
C ALA A 85 15.14 -2.19 -9.94
N TYR A 86 14.52 -1.01 -9.88
CA TYR A 86 13.51 -0.67 -8.88
C TYR A 86 12.30 -1.64 -8.85
N ASP A 87 12.00 -2.26 -9.98
CA ASP A 87 10.93 -3.24 -10.19
C ASP A 87 11.41 -4.70 -10.15
N GLN A 88 12.66 -4.94 -9.75
CA GLN A 88 13.28 -6.25 -9.72
C GLN A 88 13.89 -6.56 -8.34
N PHE A 89 14.04 -7.86 -8.03
CA PHE A 89 14.69 -8.33 -6.81
C PHE A 89 16.10 -7.74 -6.62
N ALA A 90 16.84 -7.57 -7.71
CA ALA A 90 18.18 -6.99 -7.71
C ALA A 90 18.21 -5.52 -7.20
N GLY A 91 17.07 -4.82 -7.22
CA GLY A 91 16.94 -3.46 -6.70
C GLY A 91 16.79 -3.37 -5.18
N PHE A 92 16.66 -4.50 -4.49
CA PHE A 92 16.57 -4.51 -3.03
C PHE A 92 17.93 -4.26 -2.38
N PRO A 93 17.99 -3.76 -1.13
CA PRO A 93 19.23 -3.66 -0.37
C PRO A 93 19.90 -5.04 -0.22
N SER A 94 21.24 -5.07 -0.24
CA SER A 94 22.02 -6.30 -0.19
C SER A 94 21.71 -7.18 1.04
N TRP A 95 21.46 -6.55 2.19
CA TRP A 95 21.06 -7.26 3.42
C TRP A 95 19.74 -8.00 3.25
N ALA A 96 18.78 -7.39 2.54
CA ALA A 96 17.47 -7.98 2.30
C ALA A 96 17.56 -9.11 1.26
N GLN A 97 18.29 -8.91 0.16
CA GLN A 97 18.58 -9.96 -0.81
C GLN A 97 19.20 -11.19 -0.13
N ALA A 98 20.27 -10.98 0.66
CA ALA A 98 20.98 -12.07 1.35
C ALA A 98 20.07 -12.86 2.29
N THR A 99 19.21 -12.19 3.06
CA THR A 99 18.31 -12.88 3.99
C THR A 99 17.16 -13.58 3.26
N LEU A 100 16.56 -12.98 2.25
CA LEU A 100 15.49 -13.60 1.44
C LEU A 100 15.98 -14.83 0.67
N LEU A 101 17.20 -14.77 0.10
CA LEU A 101 17.81 -15.93 -0.57
C LEU A 101 18.07 -17.08 0.41
N ARG A 102 18.53 -16.79 1.65
CA ARG A 102 18.73 -17.81 2.69
C ARG A 102 17.42 -18.52 3.05
N HIS A 103 16.31 -17.77 3.09
CA HIS A 103 14.98 -18.26 3.45
C HIS A 103 14.12 -18.69 2.25
N ARG A 104 14.70 -18.73 1.04
CA ARG A 104 13.98 -19.13 -0.18
C ARG A 104 13.40 -20.55 -0.09
N GLY A 105 14.12 -21.47 0.53
CA GLY A 105 13.71 -22.86 0.71
C GLY A 105 12.80 -23.13 1.91
N ASP A 106 12.43 -22.11 2.68
CA ASP A 106 11.56 -22.28 3.84
C ASP A 106 10.17 -22.75 3.44
N LEU A 107 9.59 -23.62 4.26
CA LEU A 107 8.24 -24.11 4.07
C LEU A 107 7.22 -22.96 4.15
N ARG A 108 6.38 -22.86 3.13
CA ARG A 108 5.28 -21.88 3.11
C ARG A 108 3.98 -22.56 3.53
N PRO A 109 3.19 -21.94 4.43
CA PRO A 109 1.93 -22.53 4.90
C PRO A 109 0.91 -22.71 3.77
N HIS A 110 0.95 -21.83 2.79
CA HIS A 110 0.12 -21.84 1.59
C HIS A 110 0.91 -21.34 0.40
N LEU A 111 0.54 -21.78 -0.79
CA LEU A 111 1.00 -21.24 -2.06
C LEU A 111 -0.23 -20.90 -2.90
N TYR A 112 -0.28 -19.68 -3.44
CA TYR A 112 -1.36 -19.24 -4.31
C TYR A 112 -0.81 -18.78 -5.67
N SER A 113 -1.52 -19.14 -6.74
CA SER A 113 -1.26 -18.60 -8.07
C SER A 113 -1.66 -17.13 -8.16
N LEU A 114 -1.18 -16.43 -9.20
CA LEU A 114 -1.60 -15.06 -9.47
C LEU A 114 -3.12 -14.96 -9.62
N ASP A 115 -3.75 -15.91 -10.33
CA ASP A 115 -5.21 -15.93 -10.54
C ASP A 115 -5.98 -16.08 -9.23
N GLN A 116 -5.48 -16.90 -8.30
CA GLN A 116 -6.10 -17.07 -6.97
C GLN A 116 -5.97 -15.80 -6.12
N LEU A 117 -4.81 -15.13 -6.19
CA LEU A 117 -4.60 -13.84 -5.53
C LEU A 117 -5.52 -12.78 -6.14
N GLU A 118 -5.56 -12.69 -7.46
CA GLU A 118 -6.42 -11.75 -8.18
C GLU A 118 -7.89 -11.93 -7.84
N ALA A 119 -8.35 -13.18 -7.76
CA ALA A 119 -9.72 -13.55 -7.41
C ALA A 119 -10.03 -13.48 -5.90
N ALA A 120 -9.10 -13.04 -5.05
CA ALA A 120 -9.25 -12.99 -3.60
C ALA A 120 -9.60 -14.36 -2.97
N GLN A 121 -9.01 -15.45 -3.47
CA GLN A 121 -9.28 -16.84 -3.06
C GLN A 121 -8.17 -17.38 -2.15
N THR A 122 -7.88 -16.68 -1.06
CA THR A 122 -6.91 -17.13 -0.06
C THR A 122 -7.59 -17.57 1.24
N ALA A 123 -6.82 -18.20 2.14
CA ALA A 123 -7.31 -18.57 3.47
C ALA A 123 -7.40 -17.39 4.45
N ASP A 124 -7.01 -16.17 4.04
CA ASP A 124 -7.00 -14.98 4.91
C ASP A 124 -8.16 -14.04 4.55
N PRO A 125 -9.22 -13.98 5.38
CA PRO A 125 -10.39 -13.17 5.06
C PRO A 125 -10.11 -11.66 5.04
N LEU A 126 -9.14 -11.15 5.83
CA LEU A 126 -8.75 -9.75 5.78
C LEU A 126 -8.08 -9.41 4.46
N TRP A 127 -7.16 -10.28 4.00
CA TRP A 127 -6.47 -10.10 2.73
C TRP A 127 -7.46 -10.14 1.56
N ASN A 128 -8.38 -11.11 1.59
CA ASN A 128 -9.42 -11.24 0.56
C ASN A 128 -10.34 -10.01 0.51
N ALA A 129 -10.77 -9.49 1.65
CA ALA A 129 -11.55 -8.26 1.70
C ALA A 129 -10.78 -7.06 1.12
N ALA A 130 -9.49 -6.91 1.47
CA ALA A 130 -8.65 -5.84 0.94
C ALA A 130 -8.46 -5.95 -0.59
N GLN A 131 -8.31 -7.17 -1.13
CA GLN A 131 -8.20 -7.41 -2.57
C GLN A 131 -9.52 -7.12 -3.29
N ARG A 132 -10.68 -7.48 -2.70
CA ARG A 132 -11.99 -7.16 -3.28
C ARG A 132 -12.26 -5.65 -3.27
N GLU A 133 -11.97 -4.94 -2.17
CA GLU A 133 -12.06 -3.47 -2.12
C GLU A 133 -11.20 -2.84 -3.21
N LEU A 134 -9.96 -3.33 -3.39
CA LEU A 134 -9.07 -2.85 -4.44
C LEU A 134 -9.68 -3.07 -5.82
N SER A 135 -10.16 -4.27 -6.11
CA SER A 135 -10.69 -4.61 -7.44
C SER A 135 -11.95 -3.80 -7.78
N ALA A 136 -12.79 -3.49 -6.79
CA ALA A 136 -14.02 -2.72 -6.96
C ALA A 136 -13.75 -1.20 -7.04
N SER A 137 -12.94 -0.66 -6.12
CA SER A 137 -12.78 0.80 -5.96
C SER A 137 -11.50 1.37 -6.57
N GLY A 138 -10.52 0.55 -6.91
CA GLY A 138 -9.18 0.97 -7.29
C GLY A 138 -8.37 1.56 -6.13
N GLN A 139 -8.79 1.34 -4.88
CA GLN A 139 -8.15 1.88 -3.69
C GLN A 139 -8.01 0.80 -2.61
N MET A 140 -7.03 0.99 -1.74
CA MET A 140 -6.82 0.18 -0.54
C MET A 140 -6.20 1.05 0.54
N PRO A 141 -6.63 0.94 1.82
CA PRO A 141 -5.98 1.65 2.93
C PRO A 141 -4.48 1.35 3.00
N GLY A 142 -3.65 2.39 3.20
CA GLY A 142 -2.18 2.28 3.12
C GLY A 142 -1.60 1.22 4.07
N TYR A 143 -2.17 1.06 5.27
CA TYR A 143 -1.74 0.01 6.20
C TYR A 143 -2.03 -1.41 5.65
N LEU A 144 -3.16 -1.61 5.01
CA LEU A 144 -3.53 -2.88 4.36
C LEU A 144 -2.70 -3.14 3.10
N ARG A 145 -2.31 -2.10 2.35
CA ARG A 145 -1.39 -2.22 1.21
C ARG A 145 -0.05 -2.88 1.62
N MET A 146 0.49 -2.50 2.78
CA MET A 146 1.69 -3.13 3.34
C MET A 146 1.43 -4.60 3.75
N TYR A 147 0.34 -4.86 4.46
CA TYR A 147 -0.07 -6.21 4.84
C TYR A 147 -0.26 -7.11 3.62
N TRP A 148 -0.95 -6.62 2.63
CA TRP A 148 -1.25 -7.26 1.36
C TRP A 148 0.02 -7.71 0.63
N CYS A 149 1.01 -6.83 0.44
CA CYS A 149 2.29 -7.18 -0.16
C CYS A 149 3.06 -8.24 0.64
N LYS A 150 3.07 -8.12 1.97
CA LYS A 150 3.78 -9.07 2.84
C LYS A 150 3.15 -10.45 2.80
N LYS A 151 1.85 -10.55 2.67
CA LYS A 151 1.16 -11.82 2.48
C LYS A 151 1.44 -12.45 1.11
N ILE A 152 1.58 -11.66 0.06
CA ILE A 152 2.03 -12.16 -1.25
C ILE A 152 3.43 -12.79 -1.11
N LEU A 153 4.38 -12.16 -0.38
CA LEU A 153 5.69 -12.77 -0.11
C LEU A 153 5.57 -14.09 0.65
N GLU A 154 4.67 -14.15 1.64
CA GLU A 154 4.46 -15.36 2.45
C GLU A 154 3.91 -16.53 1.63
N TRP A 155 3.18 -16.26 0.55
CA TRP A 155 2.39 -17.24 -0.21
C TRP A 155 2.88 -17.51 -1.63
N THR A 156 4.02 -17.00 -2.01
CA THR A 156 4.66 -17.26 -3.31
C THR A 156 5.94 -18.08 -3.13
N PRO A 157 6.39 -18.83 -4.15
CA PRO A 157 7.55 -19.72 -4.02
C PRO A 157 8.85 -18.98 -3.72
N ASP A 158 8.99 -17.76 -4.15
CA ASP A 158 10.20 -16.95 -4.02
C ASP A 158 9.90 -15.43 -4.04
N PRO A 159 10.84 -14.59 -3.60
CA PRO A 159 10.63 -13.15 -3.51
C PRO A 159 10.54 -12.46 -4.88
N GLU A 160 11.11 -13.00 -5.93
CA GLU A 160 11.00 -12.49 -7.30
C GLU A 160 9.57 -12.65 -7.81
N THR A 161 8.98 -13.83 -7.64
CA THR A 161 7.58 -14.09 -7.96
C THR A 161 6.65 -13.21 -7.12
N ALA A 162 6.95 -13.05 -5.83
CA ALA A 162 6.19 -12.17 -4.94
C ALA A 162 6.15 -10.73 -5.46
N GLN A 163 7.31 -10.20 -5.85
CA GLN A 163 7.43 -8.84 -6.37
C GLN A 163 6.68 -8.69 -7.69
N ALA A 164 6.85 -9.64 -8.62
CA ALA A 164 6.17 -9.62 -9.91
C ALA A 164 4.64 -9.64 -9.75
N HIS A 165 4.11 -10.51 -8.87
CA HIS A 165 2.66 -10.58 -8.59
C HIS A 165 2.14 -9.29 -7.94
N ALA A 166 2.88 -8.74 -6.97
CA ALA A 166 2.50 -7.49 -6.32
C ALA A 166 2.49 -6.31 -7.30
N ILE A 167 3.49 -6.20 -8.18
CA ILE A 167 3.56 -5.16 -9.22
C ILE A 167 2.41 -5.33 -10.22
N PHE A 168 2.18 -6.54 -10.71
CA PHE A 168 1.09 -6.81 -11.65
C PHE A 168 -0.28 -6.37 -11.09
N LEU A 169 -0.60 -6.79 -9.88
CA LEU A 169 -1.88 -6.45 -9.24
C LEU A 169 -1.97 -4.96 -8.90
N ASN A 170 -0.86 -4.34 -8.47
CA ASN A 170 -0.79 -2.90 -8.24
C ASN A 170 -1.10 -2.11 -9.51
N ASP A 171 -0.40 -2.42 -10.60
CA ASP A 171 -0.49 -1.67 -11.85
C ASP A 171 -1.81 -1.87 -12.59
N ARG A 172 -2.47 -3.01 -12.32
CA ARG A 172 -3.76 -3.36 -12.93
C ARG A 172 -4.94 -2.73 -12.20
N TYR A 173 -4.91 -2.69 -10.87
CA TYR A 173 -6.10 -2.38 -10.07
C TYR A 173 -6.06 -1.04 -9.35
N PHE A 174 -4.89 -0.55 -8.90
CA PHE A 174 -4.85 0.73 -8.20
C PHE A 174 -5.03 1.90 -9.17
N LEU A 175 -5.86 2.88 -8.78
CA LEU A 175 -6.01 4.14 -9.50
C LEU A 175 -4.70 4.94 -9.58
N ASP A 176 -3.79 4.72 -8.64
CA ASP A 176 -2.42 5.24 -8.63
C ASP A 176 -1.38 4.17 -9.01
N GLY A 177 -1.79 3.15 -9.77
CA GLY A 177 -0.88 2.15 -10.32
C GLY A 177 0.18 2.79 -11.21
N ARG A 178 1.39 2.17 -11.24
CA ARG A 178 2.58 2.69 -11.96
C ARG A 178 3.15 4.01 -11.40
N ASP A 179 2.70 4.44 -10.22
CA ASP A 179 3.33 5.56 -9.51
C ASP A 179 4.60 5.08 -8.78
N PRO A 180 5.67 5.89 -8.70
CA PRO A 180 6.86 5.55 -7.92
C PRO A 180 6.58 5.11 -6.48
N ASN A 181 5.55 5.69 -5.83
CA ASN A 181 5.14 5.26 -4.48
C ASN A 181 4.62 3.82 -4.44
N GLY A 182 3.99 3.33 -5.52
CA GLY A 182 3.57 1.94 -5.65
C GLY A 182 4.77 0.99 -5.65
N TYR A 183 5.74 1.23 -6.53
CA TYR A 183 6.97 0.43 -6.62
C TYR A 183 7.81 0.50 -5.34
N ALA A 184 8.04 1.70 -4.80
CA ALA A 184 8.77 1.87 -3.55
C ALA A 184 8.06 1.18 -2.37
N GLY A 185 6.73 1.25 -2.30
CA GLY A 185 5.92 0.57 -1.29
C GLY A 185 5.98 -0.95 -1.37
N ILE A 186 5.96 -1.52 -2.58
CA ILE A 186 6.16 -2.95 -2.82
C ILE A 186 7.57 -3.36 -2.43
N ALA A 187 8.60 -2.61 -2.89
CA ALA A 187 10.00 -2.88 -2.58
C ALA A 187 10.28 -2.72 -1.06
N TRP A 188 9.65 -1.78 -0.37
CA TRP A 188 9.68 -1.68 1.09
C TRP A 188 9.07 -2.92 1.74
N SER A 189 7.91 -3.34 1.25
CA SER A 189 7.15 -4.44 1.86
C SER A 189 7.84 -5.80 1.67
N ILE A 190 8.37 -6.09 0.50
CA ILE A 190 8.97 -7.38 0.13
C ILE A 190 10.48 -7.36 0.36
N GLY A 191 11.15 -6.26 -0.01
CA GLY A 191 12.61 -6.16 -0.07
C GLY A 191 13.23 -5.24 0.97
N GLY A 192 12.47 -4.66 1.91
CA GLY A 192 13.02 -3.83 2.99
C GLY A 192 13.68 -2.52 2.53
N VAL A 193 13.36 -2.02 1.34
CA VAL A 193 13.80 -0.70 0.84
C VAL A 193 13.33 0.39 1.81
N HIS A 194 14.22 1.29 2.21
CA HIS A 194 13.96 2.34 3.22
C HIS A 194 13.55 1.82 4.62
N ASP A 195 13.77 0.51 4.89
CA ASP A 195 13.54 -0.09 6.21
C ASP A 195 14.87 -0.65 6.78
N ARG A 196 14.84 -1.12 7.99
CA ARG A 196 15.97 -1.77 8.67
C ARG A 196 15.74 -3.27 8.78
N ALA A 197 16.80 -4.01 9.13
CA ALA A 197 16.70 -5.41 9.49
C ALA A 197 15.94 -5.60 10.80
N TRP A 198 15.02 -6.56 10.82
CA TRP A 198 14.21 -6.98 11.96
C TRP A 198 14.64 -8.35 12.49
N GLY A 199 13.98 -8.85 13.54
CA GLY A 199 14.19 -10.22 14.02
C GLY A 199 13.88 -11.24 12.94
N GLU A 200 14.78 -12.21 12.74
CA GLU A 200 14.70 -13.21 11.69
C GLU A 200 13.47 -14.13 11.86
N ARG A 201 12.77 -14.39 10.77
CA ARG A 201 11.55 -15.20 10.71
C ARG A 201 11.56 -16.09 9.46
N PRO A 202 10.93 -17.28 9.51
CA PRO A 202 10.76 -18.10 8.32
C PRO A 202 10.15 -17.31 7.17
N VAL A 203 10.55 -17.58 5.94
CA VAL A 203 10.15 -16.94 4.68
C VAL A 203 10.63 -15.49 4.56
N PHE A 204 10.44 -14.67 5.59
CA PHE A 204 10.76 -13.24 5.61
C PHE A 204 12.23 -12.94 5.90
N GLY A 205 12.95 -13.88 6.50
CA GLY A 205 14.28 -13.60 7.05
C GLY A 205 14.21 -12.39 7.99
N LYS A 206 15.03 -11.38 7.73
CA LYS A 206 15.08 -10.11 8.49
C LYS A 206 14.16 -9.02 7.94
N VAL A 207 13.38 -9.30 6.90
CA VAL A 207 12.35 -8.37 6.43
C VAL A 207 11.19 -8.36 7.43
N ARG A 208 10.65 -7.19 7.69
CA ARG A 208 9.54 -7.00 8.64
C ARG A 208 8.32 -7.83 8.24
N GLN A 209 7.85 -8.69 9.12
CA GLN A 209 6.61 -9.45 8.95
C GLN A 209 5.40 -8.68 9.46
N MET A 210 4.24 -8.87 8.82
CA MET A 210 2.93 -8.47 9.33
C MET A 210 2.00 -9.70 9.39
N THR A 211 1.25 -9.82 10.49
CA THR A 211 0.35 -10.96 10.74
C THR A 211 -1.08 -10.51 10.96
N LEU A 212 -2.06 -11.38 10.68
CA LEU A 212 -3.48 -11.11 10.98
C LEU A 212 -3.69 -10.78 12.47
N ALA A 213 -3.01 -11.50 13.38
CA ALA A 213 -3.06 -11.19 14.82
C ALA A 213 -2.49 -9.80 15.14
N GLY A 214 -1.49 -9.34 14.38
CA GLY A 214 -0.95 -7.99 14.46
C GLY A 214 -1.97 -6.93 14.01
N CYS A 215 -2.70 -7.20 12.94
CA CYS A 215 -3.77 -6.33 12.43
C CYS A 215 -4.92 -6.23 13.46
N ARG A 216 -5.38 -7.36 14.02
CA ARG A 216 -6.43 -7.41 15.05
C ARG A 216 -6.08 -6.61 16.32
N ARG A 217 -4.80 -6.44 16.65
CA ARG A 217 -4.37 -5.58 17.78
C ARG A 217 -4.38 -4.09 17.41
N LYS A 218 -4.40 -3.75 16.14
CA LYS A 218 -4.26 -2.38 15.67
C LYS A 218 -5.60 -1.74 15.30
N PHE A 219 -6.51 -2.53 14.76
CA PHE A 219 -7.86 -2.08 14.37
C PHE A 219 -8.86 -3.24 14.40
N ASP A 220 -10.13 -2.91 14.32
CA ASP A 220 -11.22 -3.89 14.24
C ASP A 220 -11.29 -4.50 12.82
N VAL A 221 -10.68 -5.67 12.68
CA VAL A 221 -10.59 -6.43 11.41
C VAL A 221 -11.96 -6.88 10.93
N ASP A 222 -12.82 -7.32 11.85
CA ASP A 222 -14.13 -7.88 11.48
C ASP A 222 -15.07 -6.77 11.00
N ARG A 223 -15.00 -5.58 11.60
CA ARG A 223 -15.71 -4.38 11.12
C ARG A 223 -15.26 -3.98 9.71
N TYR A 224 -13.97 -4.03 9.43
CA TYR A 224 -13.46 -3.73 8.08
C TYR A 224 -14.00 -4.72 7.05
N ILE A 225 -13.91 -6.03 7.31
CA ILE A 225 -14.43 -7.07 6.41
C ILE A 225 -15.92 -6.85 6.14
N GLN A 226 -16.72 -6.64 7.21
CA GLN A 226 -18.16 -6.38 7.07
C GLN A 226 -18.47 -5.14 6.23
N SER A 227 -17.64 -4.09 6.33
CA SER A 227 -17.82 -2.88 5.53
C SER A 227 -17.59 -3.11 4.04
N VAL A 228 -16.61 -3.94 3.68
CA VAL A 228 -16.36 -4.33 2.29
C VAL A 228 -17.51 -5.21 1.76
N ASP A 229 -17.92 -6.22 2.52
CA ASP A 229 -19.05 -7.09 2.15
C ASP A 229 -20.37 -6.31 1.96
N ALA A 230 -20.58 -5.26 2.76
CA ALA A 230 -21.75 -4.39 2.62
C ALA A 230 -21.68 -3.51 1.37
N ALA A 231 -20.50 -3.00 1.01
CA ALA A 231 -20.30 -2.22 -0.20
C ALA A 231 -20.60 -3.05 -1.47
N GLU A 232 -20.08 -4.28 -1.54
CA GLU A 232 -20.31 -5.19 -2.65
C GLU A 232 -21.80 -5.52 -2.86
N ARG A 233 -22.55 -5.75 -1.76
CA ARG A 233 -24.00 -5.98 -1.87
C ARG A 233 -24.76 -4.80 -2.45
N ASN A 234 -24.33 -3.57 -2.14
CA ASN A 234 -24.98 -2.35 -2.62
C ASN A 234 -24.69 -2.06 -4.11
N GLU A 235 -23.61 -2.59 -4.68
CA GLU A 235 -23.26 -2.42 -6.09
C GLU A 235 -24.00 -3.43 -7.00
N HIS A 236 -24.52 -4.54 -6.43
CA HIS A 236 -25.19 -5.61 -7.16
C HIS A 236 -26.71 -5.64 -6.98
N GLY A 237 -27.27 -4.75 -6.19
CA GLY A 237 -28.71 -4.58 -5.94
C GLY A 237 -29.26 -3.31 -6.57
#